data_ac4efbf2de54d1e2528918f19d5f8171
#
_entry.id   ac4efbf2de54d1e2528918f19d5f8171
#
_cell.length_a   1.000
_cell.length_b   1.000
_cell.length_c   1.000
_cell.angle_alpha   90.00
_cell.angle_beta   90.00
_cell.angle_gamma   90.00
#
_symmetry.space_group_name_H-M   'P 1'
#
loop_
_entity.id
_entity.type
_entity.pdbx_description
1 polymer ?
#
loop_
_entity_poly.entity_id
_entity_poly.type
_entity_poly.pdbx_seq_one_letter_code
_entity_poly.pdbx_strand_id
1 'polypeptide(L)'
;MKVKELMDTRVMSVSPDTTYEDVARLLYTHQVSGAPVLDEKERVVGFVSEKDIVRILYPWYKSFYESPESYTDMEARESKAGDIRNTKVEVFMKRNIITVTPEDPIMKAGALMLAHDVSRLPVVENGKVVGIVSRDSIYKAVLKKNFGL
;
A
#
# COMPACT_ATOMS: atom_id res chain seq x y z
N MET A 1 2.58 23.42 2.96
CA MET A 1 1.97 22.46 3.89
C MET A 1 2.94 21.32 4.17
N LYS A 2 2.92 20.85 5.39
CA LYS A 2 3.74 19.72 5.83
C LYS A 2 2.89 18.44 5.87
N VAL A 3 3.55 17.30 5.74
CA VAL A 3 2.91 15.97 5.76
C VAL A 3 2.03 15.79 6.99
N LYS A 4 2.49 16.23 8.17
CA LYS A 4 1.72 16.12 9.42
C LYS A 4 0.34 16.80 9.39
N GLU A 5 0.14 17.76 8.49
CA GLU A 5 -1.15 18.45 8.34
C GLU A 5 -2.17 17.62 7.56
N LEU A 6 -1.71 16.62 6.80
CA LEU A 6 -2.57 15.79 5.94
C LEU A 6 -2.58 14.31 6.31
N MET A 7 -1.62 13.83 7.10
CA MET A 7 -1.52 12.41 7.42
C MET A 7 -2.69 11.94 8.27
N ASP A 8 -3.11 10.70 8.04
CA ASP A 8 -4.04 10.01 8.91
C ASP A 8 -3.22 9.32 10.04
N THR A 9 -3.52 9.67 11.27
CA THR A 9 -2.82 9.10 12.43
C THR A 9 -3.43 7.77 12.90
N ARG A 10 -4.58 7.38 12.36
CA ARG A 10 -5.20 6.08 12.60
C ARG A 10 -4.58 5.05 11.68
N VAL A 11 -3.43 4.54 12.04
CA VAL A 11 -2.67 3.62 11.20
C VAL A 11 -3.19 2.19 11.40
N MET A 12 -3.70 1.60 10.32
CA MET A 12 -3.98 0.17 10.25
C MET A 12 -2.71 -0.52 9.79
N SER A 13 -2.16 -1.40 10.63
CA SER A 13 -0.92 -2.12 10.33
C SER A 13 -1.10 -3.62 10.49
N VAL A 14 -0.18 -4.37 9.90
CA VAL A 14 -0.14 -5.83 10.00
C VAL A 14 1.27 -6.26 10.40
N SER A 15 1.41 -7.51 10.86
CA SER A 15 2.71 -8.12 11.14
C SER A 15 3.16 -8.99 9.97
N PRO A 16 4.45 -9.36 9.88
CA PRO A 16 4.93 -10.25 8.81
C PRO A 16 4.21 -11.60 8.73
N ASP A 17 3.67 -12.06 9.85
CA ASP A 17 2.93 -13.34 9.94
C ASP A 17 1.46 -13.23 9.58
N THR A 18 0.92 -12.03 9.39
CA THR A 18 -0.48 -11.85 9.02
C THR A 18 -0.75 -12.54 7.69
N THR A 19 -1.84 -13.32 7.64
CA THR A 19 -2.16 -14.10 6.46
C THR A 19 -2.76 -13.27 5.33
N TYR A 20 -2.69 -13.80 4.11
CA TYR A 20 -3.33 -13.20 2.94
C TYR A 20 -4.81 -12.86 3.20
N GLU A 21 -5.55 -13.83 3.76
CA GLU A 21 -6.97 -13.63 4.07
C GLU A 21 -7.19 -12.48 5.06
N ASP A 22 -6.40 -12.43 6.12
CA ASP A 22 -6.54 -11.39 7.15
C ASP A 22 -6.14 -10.01 6.63
N VAL A 23 -5.08 -9.93 5.80
CA VAL A 23 -4.72 -8.67 5.13
C VAL A 23 -5.84 -8.20 4.22
N ALA A 24 -6.35 -9.10 3.37
CA ALA A 24 -7.43 -8.77 2.45
C ALA A 24 -8.69 -8.28 3.20
N ARG A 25 -9.06 -8.96 4.29
CA ARG A 25 -10.20 -8.55 5.13
C ARG A 25 -9.98 -7.20 5.78
N LEU A 26 -8.77 -6.92 6.25
CA LEU A 26 -8.44 -5.64 6.88
C LEU A 26 -8.59 -4.49 5.87
N LEU A 27 -8.00 -4.64 4.68
CA LEU A 27 -8.09 -3.62 3.63
C LEU A 27 -9.54 -3.40 3.19
N TYR A 28 -10.29 -4.48 3.02
CA TYR A 28 -11.70 -4.42 2.61
C TYR A 28 -12.58 -3.77 3.67
N THR A 29 -12.47 -4.23 4.92
CA THR A 29 -13.32 -3.77 6.02
C THR A 29 -13.10 -2.29 6.34
N HIS A 30 -11.84 -1.84 6.33
CA HIS A 30 -11.50 -0.46 6.66
C HIS A 30 -11.45 0.45 5.44
N GLN A 31 -11.72 -0.07 4.25
CA GLN A 31 -11.71 0.68 2.99
C GLN A 31 -10.41 1.45 2.77
N VAL A 32 -9.29 0.81 3.08
CA VAL A 32 -7.96 1.35 2.84
C VAL A 32 -7.27 0.57 1.73
N SER A 33 -6.45 1.26 0.94
CA SER A 33 -5.78 0.66 -0.21
C SER A 33 -4.45 -0.01 0.12
N GLY A 34 -3.96 0.15 1.34
CA GLY A 34 -2.72 -0.46 1.77
C GLY A 34 -2.43 -0.23 3.24
N ALA A 35 -1.49 -0.99 3.76
CA ALA A 35 -1.10 -0.96 5.17
C ALA A 35 0.40 -1.23 5.33
N PRO A 36 1.07 -0.58 6.30
CA PRO A 36 2.44 -0.91 6.62
C PRO A 36 2.51 -2.26 7.35
N VAL A 37 3.59 -2.98 7.10
CA VAL A 37 3.94 -4.21 7.81
C VAL A 37 4.99 -3.85 8.86
N LEU A 38 4.68 -4.09 10.11
CA LEU A 38 5.53 -3.70 11.23
C LEU A 38 6.09 -4.93 11.94
N ASP A 39 7.36 -4.84 12.36
CA ASP A 39 7.99 -5.87 13.19
C ASP A 39 7.56 -5.72 14.67
N GLU A 40 8.12 -6.57 15.54
CA GLU A 40 7.82 -6.55 16.97
C GLU A 40 8.20 -5.25 17.68
N LYS A 41 9.14 -4.49 17.10
CA LYS A 41 9.58 -3.19 17.60
C LYS A 41 8.84 -2.02 16.94
N GLU A 42 7.75 -2.31 16.23
CA GLU A 42 6.93 -1.33 15.50
C GLU A 42 7.69 -0.60 14.37
N ARG A 43 8.76 -1.21 13.85
CA ARG A 43 9.50 -0.69 12.70
C ARG A 43 8.87 -1.17 11.41
N VAL A 44 8.86 -0.30 10.39
CA VAL A 44 8.33 -0.66 9.07
C VAL A 44 9.29 -1.63 8.39
N VAL A 45 8.83 -2.84 8.09
CA VAL A 45 9.61 -3.86 7.38
C VAL A 45 9.05 -4.15 5.98
N GLY A 46 7.86 -3.64 5.69
CA GLY A 46 7.24 -3.80 4.39
C GLY A 46 5.99 -2.96 4.26
N PHE A 47 5.39 -3.02 3.09
CA PHE A 47 4.10 -2.40 2.80
C PHE A 47 3.30 -3.32 1.89
N VAL A 48 2.01 -3.48 2.18
CA VAL A 48 1.11 -4.31 1.37
C VAL A 48 -0.06 -3.46 0.88
N SER A 49 -0.42 -3.60 -0.39
CA SER A 49 -1.49 -2.84 -1.02
C SER A 49 -2.46 -3.76 -1.75
N GLU A 50 -3.59 -3.18 -2.20
CA GLU A 50 -4.54 -3.87 -3.07
C GLU A 50 -3.85 -4.46 -4.31
N LYS A 51 -2.87 -3.72 -4.88
CA LYS A 51 -2.09 -4.22 -6.02
C LYS A 51 -1.38 -5.52 -5.68
N ASP A 52 -0.82 -5.63 -4.49
CA ASP A 52 -0.10 -6.84 -4.05
C ASP A 52 -1.08 -8.01 -3.87
N ILE A 53 -2.28 -7.75 -3.34
CA ILE A 53 -3.35 -8.73 -3.19
C ILE A 53 -3.72 -9.34 -4.56
N VAL A 54 -3.85 -8.49 -5.58
CA VAL A 54 -4.22 -8.95 -6.93
C VAL A 54 -3.01 -9.56 -7.65
N ARG A 55 -1.83 -8.96 -7.51
CA ARG A 55 -0.62 -9.40 -8.23
C ARG A 55 -0.24 -10.85 -7.92
N ILE A 56 -0.38 -11.29 -6.69
CA ILE A 56 -0.05 -12.67 -6.31
C ILE A 56 -0.95 -13.70 -7.02
N LEU A 57 -2.13 -13.28 -7.45
CA LEU A 57 -3.04 -14.12 -8.24
C LEU A 57 -2.60 -14.20 -9.70
N TYR A 58 -1.82 -13.24 -10.18
CA TYR A 58 -1.37 -13.12 -11.56
C TYR A 58 0.15 -12.91 -11.63
N PRO A 59 0.96 -13.89 -11.22
CA PRO A 59 2.41 -13.72 -11.16
C PRO A 59 3.05 -13.40 -12.53
N TRP A 60 2.36 -13.71 -13.61
CA TRP A 60 2.84 -13.48 -14.98
C TRP A 60 2.06 -12.37 -15.70
N TYR A 61 1.46 -11.43 -14.96
CA TYR A 61 0.61 -10.39 -15.54
C TYR A 61 1.31 -9.55 -16.64
N LYS A 62 2.64 -9.39 -16.55
CA LYS A 62 3.41 -8.64 -17.55
C LYS A 62 3.42 -9.31 -18.90
N SER A 63 3.40 -10.64 -18.95
CA SER A 63 3.42 -11.40 -20.21
C SER A 63 2.03 -11.53 -20.84
N PHE A 64 0.98 -11.07 -20.16
CA PHE A 64 -0.38 -11.10 -20.70
C PHE A 64 -0.49 -10.38 -22.05
N TYR A 65 0.16 -9.21 -22.19
CA TYR A 65 0.16 -8.45 -23.42
C TYR A 65 1.01 -9.08 -24.52
N GLU A 66 2.03 -9.87 -24.14
CA GLU A 66 2.92 -10.54 -25.09
C GLU A 66 2.30 -11.83 -25.64
N SER A 67 1.61 -12.58 -24.77
CA SER A 67 1.01 -13.87 -25.10
C SER A 67 -0.35 -14.05 -24.43
N PRO A 68 -1.40 -13.29 -24.87
CA PRO A 68 -2.73 -13.38 -24.25
C PRO A 68 -3.33 -14.77 -24.31
N GLU A 69 -3.03 -15.55 -25.34
CA GLU A 69 -3.50 -16.92 -25.52
C GLU A 69 -3.01 -17.90 -24.45
N SER A 70 -1.94 -17.56 -23.74
CA SER A 70 -1.42 -18.36 -22.62
C SER A 70 -2.30 -18.26 -21.38
N TYR A 71 -3.27 -17.36 -21.36
CA TYR A 71 -4.17 -17.10 -20.24
C TYR A 71 -5.58 -17.59 -20.50
N THR A 72 -5.70 -18.84 -20.95
CA THR A 72 -6.99 -19.44 -21.32
C THR A 72 -7.91 -19.68 -20.14
N ASP A 73 -7.38 -19.67 -18.91
CA ASP A 73 -8.13 -20.02 -17.69
C ASP A 73 -8.10 -18.88 -16.66
N MET A 74 -8.51 -17.69 -17.11
CA MET A 74 -8.50 -16.50 -16.26
C MET A 74 -9.50 -16.59 -15.10
N GLU A 75 -10.64 -17.25 -15.30
CA GLU A 75 -11.66 -17.41 -14.26
C GLU A 75 -11.13 -18.24 -13.07
N ALA A 76 -10.30 -19.25 -13.33
CA ALA A 76 -9.70 -20.05 -12.28
C ALA A 76 -8.79 -19.21 -11.36
N ARG A 77 -8.30 -18.08 -11.83
CA ARG A 77 -7.47 -17.18 -11.01
C ARG A 77 -8.24 -16.55 -9.85
N GLU A 78 -9.52 -16.33 -9.99
CA GLU A 78 -10.34 -15.78 -8.93
C GLU A 78 -10.34 -16.70 -7.69
N SER A 79 -10.47 -18.00 -7.91
CA SER A 79 -10.48 -18.99 -6.81
C SER A 79 -9.10 -19.21 -6.20
N LYS A 80 -8.03 -18.75 -6.86
CA LYS A 80 -6.66 -18.87 -6.34
C LYS A 80 -6.51 -18.18 -4.98
N ALA A 81 -7.28 -17.13 -4.72
CA ALA A 81 -7.28 -16.44 -3.44
C ALA A 81 -7.61 -17.40 -2.28
N GLY A 82 -8.54 -18.34 -2.50
CA GLY A 82 -8.86 -19.35 -1.51
C GLY A 82 -7.71 -20.32 -1.22
N ASP A 83 -6.91 -20.65 -2.27
CA ASP A 83 -5.79 -21.58 -2.14
C ASP A 83 -4.62 -20.98 -1.34
N ILE A 84 -4.46 -19.66 -1.39
CA ILE A 84 -3.35 -18.95 -0.75
C ILE A 84 -3.76 -18.23 0.54
N ARG A 85 -4.95 -18.52 1.08
CA ARG A 85 -5.50 -17.79 2.23
C ARG A 85 -4.58 -17.75 3.45
N ASN A 86 -3.76 -18.76 3.64
CA ASN A 86 -2.84 -18.88 4.78
C ASN A 86 -1.42 -18.42 4.45
N THR A 87 -1.19 -17.87 3.27
CA THR A 87 0.12 -17.35 2.89
C THR A 87 0.43 -16.10 3.71
N LYS A 88 1.59 -16.05 4.35
CA LYS A 88 2.00 -14.89 5.16
C LYS A 88 2.28 -13.68 4.29
N VAL A 89 1.95 -12.49 4.79
CA VAL A 89 2.14 -11.23 4.05
C VAL A 89 3.61 -11.00 3.68
N GLU A 90 4.55 -11.47 4.48
CA GLU A 90 5.98 -11.32 4.19
C GLU A 90 6.39 -11.95 2.85
N VAL A 91 5.61 -12.90 2.32
CA VAL A 91 5.86 -13.54 1.03
C VAL A 91 5.54 -12.61 -0.15
N PHE A 92 4.50 -11.76 -0.01
CA PHE A 92 4.01 -10.94 -1.13
C PHE A 92 4.04 -9.43 -0.88
N MET A 93 4.44 -8.97 0.31
CA MET A 93 4.60 -7.56 0.59
C MET A 93 5.76 -6.94 -0.20
N LYS A 94 5.71 -5.63 -0.39
CA LYS A 94 6.86 -4.89 -0.87
C LYS A 94 7.81 -4.62 0.29
N ARG A 95 9.10 -4.90 0.08
CA ARG A 95 10.16 -4.69 1.07
C ARG A 95 10.92 -3.40 0.84
N ASN A 96 10.85 -2.86 -0.37
CA ASN A 96 11.50 -1.62 -0.75
C ASN A 96 10.62 -0.45 -0.31
N ILE A 97 10.76 -0.07 0.96
CA ILE A 97 9.87 0.88 1.62
C ILE A 97 10.34 2.30 1.38
N ILE A 98 9.38 3.17 1.01
CA ILE A 98 9.60 4.59 0.87
C ILE A 98 8.81 5.26 1.98
N THR A 99 9.46 6.11 2.75
CA THR A 99 8.85 6.80 3.89
C THR A 99 9.09 8.29 3.80
N VAL A 100 8.26 9.05 4.52
CA VAL A 100 8.45 10.49 4.71
C VAL A 100 8.37 10.80 6.20
N THR A 101 8.79 12.00 6.59
CA THR A 101 8.68 12.48 7.97
C THR A 101 7.51 13.45 8.10
N PRO A 102 7.01 13.69 9.33
CA PRO A 102 5.94 14.66 9.55
C PRO A 102 6.28 16.08 9.06
N GLU A 103 7.56 16.45 9.12
CA GLU A 103 8.03 17.80 8.75
C GLU A 103 8.31 17.96 7.26
N ASP A 104 8.29 16.87 6.49
CA ASP A 104 8.50 16.94 5.05
C ASP A 104 7.38 17.76 4.36
N PRO A 105 7.71 18.52 3.30
CA PRO A 105 6.68 19.15 2.47
C PRO A 105 5.79 18.12 1.78
N ILE A 106 4.50 18.41 1.66
CA ILE A 106 3.58 17.49 0.98
C ILE A 106 3.99 17.23 -0.48
N MET A 107 4.62 18.19 -1.14
CA MET A 107 5.07 18.03 -2.52
C MET A 107 6.21 17.03 -2.65
N LYS A 108 7.03 16.87 -1.61
CA LYS A 108 8.05 15.81 -1.56
C LYS A 108 7.37 14.43 -1.54
N ALA A 109 6.35 14.29 -0.68
CA ALA A 109 5.59 13.04 -0.62
C ALA A 109 4.92 12.73 -1.97
N GLY A 110 4.30 13.74 -2.59
CA GLY A 110 3.69 13.60 -3.91
C GLY A 110 4.69 13.17 -4.98
N ALA A 111 5.87 13.78 -5.01
CA ALA A 111 6.92 13.44 -5.97
C ALA A 111 7.39 11.99 -5.79
N LEU A 112 7.57 11.54 -4.54
CA LEU A 112 7.96 10.16 -4.24
C LEU A 112 6.88 9.18 -4.69
N MET A 113 5.60 9.50 -4.47
CA MET A 113 4.49 8.64 -4.91
C MET A 113 4.48 8.48 -6.43
N LEU A 114 4.71 9.56 -7.16
CA LEU A 114 4.76 9.52 -8.63
C LEU A 114 5.97 8.73 -9.12
N ALA A 115 7.14 8.99 -8.53
CA ALA A 115 8.39 8.33 -8.94
C ALA A 115 8.35 6.82 -8.72
N HIS A 116 7.68 6.36 -7.67
CA HIS A 116 7.64 4.95 -7.29
C HIS A 116 6.31 4.26 -7.57
N ASP A 117 5.38 4.95 -8.22
CA ASP A 117 4.04 4.43 -8.56
C ASP A 117 3.32 3.86 -7.34
N VAL A 118 3.31 4.61 -6.26
CA VAL A 118 2.58 4.26 -5.04
C VAL A 118 1.61 5.37 -4.68
N SER A 119 0.50 5.01 -4.02
CA SER A 119 -0.55 5.96 -3.65
C SER A 119 -0.56 6.32 -2.17
N ARG A 120 0.27 5.67 -1.36
CA ARG A 120 0.36 5.88 0.08
C ARG A 120 1.79 5.75 0.53
N LEU A 121 2.17 6.55 1.53
CA LEU A 121 3.49 6.46 2.16
C LEU A 121 3.33 6.44 3.68
N PRO A 122 4.07 5.54 4.37
CA PRO A 122 4.19 5.63 5.81
C PRO A 122 4.93 6.91 6.20
N VAL A 123 4.42 7.55 7.25
CA VAL A 123 5.07 8.71 7.87
C VAL A 123 5.78 8.20 9.12
N VAL A 124 7.10 8.39 9.17
CA VAL A 124 7.95 7.83 10.20
C VAL A 124 8.63 8.93 11.00
N GLU A 125 8.61 8.79 12.32
CA GLU A 125 9.31 9.67 13.25
C GLU A 125 9.96 8.82 14.34
N ASN A 126 11.25 9.05 14.59
CA ASN A 126 12.00 8.26 15.59
C ASN A 126 11.93 6.75 15.36
N GLY A 127 11.94 6.32 14.09
CA GLY A 127 11.90 4.91 13.70
C GLY A 127 10.53 4.25 13.76
N LYS A 128 9.48 5.00 14.15
CA LYS A 128 8.12 4.47 14.27
C LYS A 128 7.16 5.13 13.30
N VAL A 129 6.17 4.38 12.82
CA VAL A 129 5.10 4.91 11.98
C VAL A 129 4.17 5.76 12.85
N VAL A 130 4.01 7.03 12.48
CA VAL A 130 3.13 7.97 13.18
C VAL A 130 1.90 8.35 12.34
N GLY A 131 1.87 7.96 11.07
CA GLY A 131 0.75 8.24 10.20
C GLY A 131 0.93 7.63 8.82
N ILE A 132 -0.08 7.81 7.99
CA ILE A 132 -0.08 7.46 6.58
C ILE A 132 -0.53 8.69 5.80
N VAL A 133 0.18 9.04 4.74
CA VAL A 133 -0.23 10.10 3.82
C VAL A 133 -0.60 9.48 2.48
N SER A 134 -1.70 9.95 1.88
CA SER A 134 -2.20 9.43 0.60
C SER A 134 -2.09 10.45 -0.52
N ARG A 135 -1.99 9.96 -1.75
CA ARG A 135 -2.01 10.80 -2.94
C ARG A 135 -3.30 11.61 -3.04
N ASP A 136 -4.43 11.00 -2.68
CA ASP A 136 -5.73 11.66 -2.68
C ASP A 136 -5.77 12.87 -1.74
N SER A 137 -5.23 12.75 -0.53
CA SER A 137 -5.20 13.86 0.42
C SER A 137 -4.32 15.01 -0.06
N ILE A 138 -3.18 14.71 -0.71
CA ILE A 138 -2.31 15.73 -1.30
C ILE A 138 -3.03 16.44 -2.44
N TYR A 139 -3.64 15.68 -3.35
CA TYR A 139 -4.40 16.23 -4.48
C TYR A 139 -5.47 17.20 -3.99
N LYS A 140 -6.31 16.76 -3.07
CA LYS A 140 -7.39 17.57 -2.52
C LYS A 140 -6.88 18.85 -1.84
N ALA A 141 -5.81 18.75 -1.05
CA ALA A 141 -5.24 19.90 -0.36
C ALA A 141 -4.70 20.94 -1.33
N VAL A 142 -4.00 20.51 -2.39
CA VAL A 142 -3.46 21.41 -3.41
C VAL A 142 -4.58 22.15 -4.14
N LEU A 143 -5.63 21.44 -4.56
CA LEU A 143 -6.75 22.05 -5.28
C LEU A 143 -7.53 22.99 -4.38
N LYS A 144 -7.82 22.58 -3.16
CA LYS A 144 -8.55 23.40 -2.21
C LYS A 144 -7.83 24.72 -1.94
N LYS A 145 -6.51 24.65 -1.72
CA LYS A 145 -5.69 25.84 -1.45
C LYS A 145 -5.66 26.83 -2.62
N ASN A 146 -5.58 26.33 -3.85
CA ASN A 146 -5.37 27.17 -5.02
C ASN A 146 -6.65 27.57 -5.73
N PHE A 147 -7.72 26.81 -5.60
CA PHE A 147 -8.96 27.04 -6.34
C PHE A 147 -10.19 27.21 -5.44
N GLY A 148 -10.03 27.18 -4.13
CA GLY A 148 -11.12 27.42 -3.20
C GLY A 148 -12.20 26.32 -3.19
N LEU A 149 -11.83 25.09 -3.55
CA LEU A 149 -12.75 23.96 -3.61
C LEU A 149 -13.04 23.37 -2.24
#